data_28d788e1f0c56e6478574f4ff674c6af
#
_entry.id   28d788e1f0c56e6478574f4ff674c6af
#
_cell.length_a   1.000
_cell.length_b   1.000
_cell.length_c   1.000
_cell.angle_alpha   90.00
_cell.angle_beta   90.00
_cell.angle_gamma   90.00
#
_symmetry.space_group_name_H-M   'P 1'
#
loop_
_entity.id
_entity.type
_entity.pdbx_description
1 polymer ?
#
loop_
_entity_poly.entity_id
_entity_poly.type
_entity_poly.pdbx_seq_one_letter_code
_entity_poly.pdbx_strand_id
1 'polypeptide(L)'
;TVILTTLYGGNNPPNIVKNGGCIVWLGEEVGGLPLGLFPNDMVPLIAKYEAEQTKLESGDLVIFYTDGVTETVNIDDEFYDEERLEQIAKKSHGGDAPSICNLIYESVMDFQGDADQFDDLTLLVLRKK
;
A
#
# COMPACT_ATOMS: atom_id res chain seq x y z
N THR A 1 -2.86 8.14 21.67
CA THR A 1 -1.78 7.86 20.70
C THR A 1 -2.04 6.52 20.06
N VAL A 2 -1.99 6.46 18.72
CA VAL A 2 -2.07 5.21 17.96
C VAL A 2 -0.70 4.94 17.35
N ILE A 3 -0.19 3.74 17.58
CA ILE A 3 1.06 3.26 16.99
C ILE A 3 0.69 2.16 15.99
N LEU A 4 1.10 2.35 14.74
CA LEU A 4 1.06 1.32 13.72
C LEU A 4 2.36 0.51 13.81
N THR A 5 2.24 -0.80 13.95
CA THR A 5 3.38 -1.72 13.85
C THR A 5 3.22 -2.53 12.56
N THR A 6 4.19 -2.43 11.68
CA THR A 6 4.22 -3.14 10.40
C THR A 6 5.32 -4.18 10.43
N LEU A 7 4.97 -5.43 10.08
CA LEU A 7 5.91 -6.52 9.90
C LEU A 7 6.13 -6.73 8.39
N TYR A 8 7.38 -6.77 7.97
CA TYR A 8 7.75 -6.93 6.57
C TYR A 8 8.05 -8.40 6.27
N GLY A 9 7.20 -9.01 5.47
CA GLY A 9 7.28 -10.42 5.06
C GLY A 9 6.96 -10.61 3.58
N GLY A 10 7.63 -9.85 2.70
CA GLY A 10 7.41 -9.90 1.25
C GLY A 10 6.19 -9.12 0.76
N ASN A 11 5.58 -8.30 1.61
CA ASN A 11 4.47 -7.43 1.24
C ASN A 11 4.97 -6.08 0.71
N ASN A 12 4.13 -5.43 -0.10
CA ASN A 12 4.38 -4.06 -0.53
C ASN A 12 4.38 -3.10 0.67
N PRO A 13 5.31 -2.14 0.72
CA PRO A 13 5.35 -1.16 1.79
C PRO A 13 4.09 -0.29 1.79
N PRO A 14 3.41 -0.11 2.94
CA PRO A 14 2.25 0.74 3.01
C PRO A 14 2.64 2.22 2.92
N ASN A 15 1.74 3.02 2.36
CA ASN A 15 1.89 4.47 2.28
C ASN A 15 1.16 5.15 3.43
N ILE A 16 1.82 6.09 4.10
CA ILE A 16 1.18 7.01 5.02
C ILE A 16 1.07 8.38 4.36
N VAL A 17 -0.16 8.86 4.19
CA VAL A 17 -0.42 10.25 3.83
C VAL A 17 -0.64 11.04 5.11
N LYS A 18 0.31 11.88 5.45
CA LYS A 18 0.25 12.75 6.61
C LYS A 18 -0.81 13.83 6.45
N ASN A 19 -1.35 14.28 7.58
CA ASN A 19 -2.25 15.44 7.59
C ASN A 19 -1.52 16.65 6.99
N GLY A 20 -1.87 17.01 5.75
CA GLY A 20 -1.14 18.01 4.94
C GLY A 20 -0.64 17.47 3.60
N GLY A 21 -0.87 16.19 3.29
CA GLY A 21 -0.64 15.59 1.97
C GLY A 21 0.80 15.11 1.71
N CYS A 22 1.69 15.15 2.72
CA CYS A 22 3.02 14.55 2.60
C CYS A 22 2.90 13.02 2.66
N ILE A 23 3.55 12.30 1.74
CA ILE A 23 3.61 10.83 1.76
C ILE A 23 4.90 10.37 2.44
N VAL A 24 4.74 9.35 3.27
CA VAL A 24 5.83 8.61 3.91
C VAL A 24 5.65 7.14 3.59
N TRP A 25 6.65 6.55 2.97
CA TRP A 25 6.71 5.11 2.74
C TRP A 25 7.21 4.42 4.01
N LEU A 26 6.50 3.41 4.48
CA LEU A 26 6.97 2.58 5.59
C LEU A 26 7.79 1.42 5.03
N GLY A 27 8.97 1.18 5.63
CA GLY A 27 9.79 0.03 5.28
C GLY A 27 10.53 0.11 3.95
N GLU A 28 10.79 1.31 3.46
CA GLU A 28 11.55 1.53 2.22
C GLU A 28 12.95 0.89 2.27
N GLU A 29 13.54 0.80 3.47
CA GLU A 29 14.85 0.16 3.71
C GLU A 29 14.72 -1.24 4.34
N VAL A 30 13.49 -1.72 4.60
CA VAL A 30 13.23 -2.97 5.32
C VAL A 30 12.63 -3.97 4.36
N GLY A 31 13.35 -5.04 4.09
CA GLY A 31 12.90 -6.16 3.26
C GLY A 31 12.63 -7.40 4.10
N GLY A 32 11.83 -8.31 3.57
CA GLY A 32 11.62 -9.63 4.17
C GLY A 32 11.20 -10.63 3.10
N LEU A 33 11.58 -11.88 3.30
CA LEU A 33 11.08 -12.97 2.47
C LEU A 33 9.59 -13.20 2.76
N PRO A 34 8.80 -13.64 1.78
CA PRO A 34 7.39 -13.97 1.99
C PRO A 34 7.20 -14.93 3.18
N LEU A 35 6.19 -14.65 4.00
CA LEU A 35 5.83 -15.50 5.12
C LEU A 35 5.39 -16.88 4.62
N GLY A 36 5.82 -17.93 5.30
CA GLY A 36 5.43 -19.31 4.97
C GLY A 36 6.22 -19.95 3.82
N LEU A 37 7.20 -19.26 3.25
CA LEU A 37 8.03 -19.80 2.17
C LEU A 37 8.99 -20.91 2.65
N PHE A 38 9.40 -20.85 3.92
CA PHE A 38 10.33 -21.79 4.52
C PHE A 38 9.78 -22.36 5.85
N PRO A 39 10.17 -23.60 6.23
CA PRO A 39 9.88 -24.13 7.55
C PRO A 39 10.41 -23.23 8.68
N ASN A 40 9.70 -23.18 9.80
CA ASN A 40 10.00 -22.28 10.92
C ASN A 40 11.41 -22.46 11.51
N ASP A 41 11.97 -23.66 11.45
CA ASP A 41 13.33 -23.96 11.91
C ASP A 41 14.41 -23.40 10.98
N MET A 42 14.10 -23.17 9.72
CA MET A 42 15.01 -22.58 8.74
C MET A 42 14.93 -21.03 8.70
N VAL A 43 13.81 -20.44 9.08
CA VAL A 43 13.61 -18.98 9.04
C VAL A 43 14.73 -18.19 9.73
N PRO A 44 15.19 -18.53 10.94
CA PRO A 44 16.26 -17.79 11.62
C PRO A 44 17.61 -17.81 10.89
N LEU A 45 17.80 -18.76 9.98
CA LEU A 45 19.05 -18.96 9.23
C LEU A 45 19.07 -18.20 7.91
N ILE A 46 17.91 -17.98 7.29
CA ILE A 46 17.78 -17.48 5.92
C ILE A 46 16.95 -16.20 5.78
N ALA A 47 16.13 -15.89 6.77
CA ALA A 47 15.28 -14.71 6.76
C ALA A 47 15.26 -14.04 8.13
N LYS A 48 15.36 -12.72 8.13
CA LYS A 48 15.10 -11.90 9.31
C LYS A 48 13.88 -11.04 8.99
N TYR A 49 12.80 -11.25 9.74
CA TYR A 49 11.64 -10.39 9.65
C TYR A 49 11.85 -9.16 10.53
N GLU A 50 11.71 -8.01 9.94
CA GLU A 50 11.86 -6.73 10.64
C GLU A 50 10.48 -6.09 10.84
N ALA A 51 10.34 -5.38 11.94
CA ALA A 51 9.13 -4.64 12.26
C ALA A 51 9.47 -3.16 12.45
N GLU A 52 8.64 -2.30 11.88
CA GLU A 52 8.72 -0.86 12.06
C GLU A 52 7.50 -0.36 12.85
N GLN A 53 7.71 0.63 13.69
CA GLN A 53 6.64 1.29 14.43
C GLN A 53 6.56 2.76 14.05
N THR A 54 5.37 3.18 13.66
CA THR A 54 5.10 4.57 13.29
C THR A 54 3.94 5.13 14.08
N LYS A 55 4.12 6.32 14.64
CA LYS A 55 3.06 7.06 15.31
C LYS A 55 2.14 7.72 14.29
N LEU A 56 0.83 7.46 14.42
CA LEU A 56 -0.20 8.10 13.62
C LEU A 56 -0.79 9.30 14.38
N GLU A 57 -0.83 10.43 13.71
CA GLU A 57 -1.50 11.64 14.18
C GLU A 57 -2.94 11.70 13.64
N SER A 58 -3.77 12.56 14.27
CA SER A 58 -5.14 12.76 13.79
C SER A 58 -5.16 13.30 12.36
N GLY A 59 -5.94 12.68 11.50
CA GLY A 59 -6.01 13.00 10.07
C GLY A 59 -5.05 12.19 9.18
N ASP A 60 -4.07 11.47 9.75
CA ASP A 60 -3.20 10.60 8.97
C ASP A 60 -4.00 9.46 8.32
N LEU A 61 -3.61 9.13 7.11
CA LEU A 61 -4.18 8.08 6.29
C LEU A 61 -3.11 7.01 6.05
N VAL A 62 -3.48 5.74 6.17
CA VAL A 62 -2.60 4.61 5.82
C VAL A 62 -3.26 3.82 4.70
N ILE A 63 -2.51 3.54 3.66
CA ILE A 63 -2.95 2.79 2.49
C ILE A 63 -2.10 1.54 2.38
N PHE A 64 -2.74 0.37 2.48
CA PHE A 64 -2.17 -0.94 2.18
C PHE A 64 -2.74 -1.42 0.85
N TYR A 65 -1.90 -1.99 0.03
CA TYR A 65 -2.30 -2.49 -1.29
C TYR A 65 -1.43 -3.69 -1.69
N THR A 66 -1.94 -4.49 -2.61
CA THR A 66 -1.17 -5.51 -3.31
C THR A 66 -0.63 -4.95 -4.62
N ASP A 67 0.37 -5.62 -5.18
CA ASP A 67 0.93 -5.34 -6.51
C ASP A 67 -0.12 -5.29 -7.62
N GLY A 68 -1.23 -6.05 -7.48
CA GLY A 68 -2.38 -5.92 -8.39
C GLY A 68 -2.94 -4.50 -8.55
N VAL A 69 -2.66 -3.56 -7.61
CA VAL A 69 -3.00 -2.13 -7.77
C VAL A 69 -2.01 -1.44 -8.69
N THR A 70 -0.72 -1.53 -8.38
CA THR A 70 0.35 -0.79 -9.08
C THR A 70 0.74 -1.43 -10.40
N GLU A 71 0.57 -2.74 -10.53
CA GLU A 71 0.82 -3.51 -11.75
C GLU A 71 -0.42 -3.66 -12.66
N THR A 72 -1.54 -3.00 -12.34
CA THR A 72 -2.67 -2.90 -13.27
C THR A 72 -2.19 -2.26 -14.58
N VAL A 73 -2.48 -2.91 -15.70
CA VAL A 73 -2.11 -2.44 -17.05
C VAL A 73 -3.30 -1.84 -17.78
N ASN A 74 -3.02 -0.89 -18.66
CA ASN A 74 -3.98 -0.36 -19.61
C ASN A 74 -3.83 -1.05 -20.99
N ILE A 75 -4.61 -0.64 -21.98
CA ILE A 75 -4.56 -1.20 -23.34
C ILE A 75 -3.23 -0.92 -24.09
N ASP A 76 -2.41 -0.02 -23.59
CA ASP A 76 -1.10 0.34 -24.15
C ASP A 76 0.05 -0.36 -23.40
N ASP A 77 -0.26 -1.36 -22.55
CA ASP A 77 0.68 -2.10 -21.69
C ASP A 77 1.46 -1.22 -20.69
N GLU A 78 0.91 -0.06 -20.32
CA GLU A 78 1.48 0.79 -19.27
C GLU A 78 0.98 0.35 -17.89
N PHE A 79 1.85 0.40 -16.87
CA PHE A 79 1.47 0.16 -15.49
C PHE A 79 0.81 1.38 -14.85
N TYR A 80 -0.13 1.11 -13.90
CA TYR A 80 -0.73 2.17 -13.07
C TYR A 80 0.32 2.88 -12.23
N ASP A 81 1.25 2.12 -11.66
CA ASP A 81 2.41 2.46 -10.83
C ASP A 81 2.11 3.20 -9.49
N GLU A 82 3.15 3.35 -8.68
CA GLU A 82 3.07 4.03 -7.37
C GLU A 82 2.83 5.53 -7.53
N GLU A 83 3.33 6.15 -8.59
CA GLU A 83 3.20 7.59 -8.78
C GLU A 83 1.73 8.01 -8.94
N ARG A 84 0.93 7.25 -9.70
CA ARG A 84 -0.51 7.50 -9.83
C ARG A 84 -1.26 7.27 -8.53
N LEU A 85 -0.92 6.18 -7.81
CA LEU A 85 -1.48 5.90 -6.49
C LEU A 85 -1.23 7.06 -5.52
N GLU A 86 0.00 7.55 -5.45
CA GLU A 86 0.38 8.70 -4.64
C GLU A 86 -0.39 9.98 -5.00
N GLN A 87 -0.53 10.26 -6.30
CA GLN A 87 -1.24 11.46 -6.76
C GLN A 87 -2.70 11.46 -6.30
N ILE A 88 -3.40 10.32 -6.41
CA ILE A 88 -4.78 10.17 -5.93
C ILE A 88 -4.83 10.28 -4.41
N ALA A 89 -3.93 9.61 -3.69
CA ALA A 89 -3.86 9.66 -2.24
C ALA A 89 -3.63 11.09 -1.72
N LYS A 90 -2.73 11.85 -2.32
CA LYS A 90 -2.48 13.27 -2.00
C LYS A 90 -3.71 14.14 -2.23
N LYS A 91 -4.40 13.97 -3.35
CA LYS A 91 -5.61 14.75 -3.68
C LYS A 91 -6.78 14.47 -2.74
N SER A 92 -6.86 13.25 -2.24
CA SER A 92 -8.00 12.76 -1.43
C SER A 92 -7.78 12.80 0.08
N HIS A 93 -6.62 13.25 0.56
CA HIS A 93 -6.23 13.16 1.99
C HIS A 93 -7.26 13.77 2.99
N GLY A 94 -8.09 14.71 2.57
CA GLY A 94 -9.17 15.29 3.37
C GLY A 94 -10.45 14.45 3.50
N GLY A 95 -10.62 13.41 2.65
CA GLY A 95 -11.79 12.53 2.62
C GLY A 95 -11.86 11.54 3.78
N ASP A 96 -12.99 10.86 3.95
CA ASP A 96 -13.07 9.69 4.84
C ASP A 96 -12.47 8.43 4.19
N ALA A 97 -12.16 7.41 4.98
CA ALA A 97 -11.50 6.21 4.47
C ALA A 97 -12.30 5.47 3.37
N PRO A 98 -13.64 5.30 3.48
CA PRO A 98 -14.41 4.70 2.39
C PRO A 98 -14.36 5.50 1.09
N SER A 99 -14.50 6.83 1.17
CA SER A 99 -14.44 7.69 -0.02
C SER A 99 -13.09 7.62 -0.72
N ILE A 100 -12.01 7.60 0.06
CA ILE A 100 -10.64 7.50 -0.47
C ILE A 100 -10.41 6.13 -1.10
N CYS A 101 -10.86 5.05 -0.45
CA CYS A 101 -10.78 3.70 -1.00
C CYS A 101 -11.50 3.62 -2.36
N ASN A 102 -12.70 4.16 -2.45
CA ASN A 102 -13.46 4.20 -3.71
C ASN A 102 -12.76 5.04 -4.78
N LEU A 103 -12.22 6.21 -4.45
CA LEU A 103 -11.50 7.07 -5.40
C LEU A 103 -10.26 6.38 -5.98
N ILE A 104 -9.50 5.66 -5.14
CA ILE A 104 -8.34 4.88 -5.61
C ILE A 104 -8.82 3.76 -6.53
N TYR A 105 -9.83 2.99 -6.11
CA TYR A 105 -10.38 1.91 -6.91
C TYR A 105 -10.89 2.39 -8.27
N GLU A 106 -11.69 3.45 -8.30
CA GLU A 106 -12.21 4.04 -9.55
C GLU A 106 -11.06 4.51 -10.45
N SER A 107 -10.02 5.14 -9.88
CA SER A 107 -8.85 5.59 -10.64
C SER A 107 -8.10 4.43 -11.30
N VAL A 108 -7.97 3.28 -10.59
CA VAL A 108 -7.35 2.07 -11.14
C VAL A 108 -8.20 1.48 -12.25
N MET A 109 -9.53 1.37 -12.05
CA MET A 109 -10.46 0.83 -13.05
C MET A 109 -10.55 1.72 -14.29
N ASP A 110 -10.58 3.04 -14.13
CA ASP A 110 -10.57 3.99 -15.23
C ASP A 110 -9.27 3.90 -16.06
N PHE A 111 -8.15 3.70 -15.38
CA PHE A 111 -6.85 3.51 -16.04
C PHE A 111 -6.78 2.17 -16.79
N GLN A 112 -7.27 1.08 -16.19
CA GLN A 112 -7.33 -0.23 -16.82
C GLN A 112 -8.19 -0.21 -18.11
N GLY A 113 -9.33 0.47 -18.05
CA GLY A 113 -10.27 0.56 -19.17
C GLY A 113 -10.72 -0.82 -19.64
N ASP A 114 -10.53 -1.09 -20.94
CA ASP A 114 -10.93 -2.36 -21.56
C ASP A 114 -9.83 -3.46 -21.52
N ALA A 115 -8.70 -3.21 -20.82
CA ALA A 115 -7.65 -4.23 -20.65
C ALA A 115 -8.12 -5.33 -19.68
N ASP A 116 -7.65 -6.57 -19.92
CA ASP A 116 -7.93 -7.69 -19.04
C ASP A 116 -7.29 -7.51 -17.66
N GLN A 117 -8.01 -7.88 -16.61
CA GLN A 117 -7.45 -7.91 -15.26
C GLN A 117 -6.39 -9.02 -15.17
N PHE A 118 -5.17 -8.66 -14.78
CA PHE A 118 -4.04 -9.57 -14.73
C PHE A 118 -3.87 -10.24 -13.36
N ASP A 119 -4.18 -9.53 -12.26
CA ASP A 119 -4.02 -10.03 -10.89
C ASP A 119 -5.15 -9.53 -9.97
N ASP A 120 -5.25 -10.13 -8.77
CA ASP A 120 -6.22 -9.74 -7.76
C ASP A 120 -5.84 -8.41 -7.10
N LEU A 121 -6.78 -7.48 -7.09
CA LEU A 121 -6.62 -6.16 -6.50
C LEU A 121 -7.10 -6.16 -5.06
N THR A 122 -6.20 -5.88 -4.11
CA THR A 122 -6.56 -5.66 -2.71
C THR A 122 -6.15 -4.27 -2.26
N LEU A 123 -7.08 -3.56 -1.64
CA LEU A 123 -6.88 -2.21 -1.13
C LEU A 123 -7.51 -2.07 0.26
N LEU A 124 -6.74 -1.60 1.22
CA LEU A 124 -7.21 -1.29 2.57
C LEU A 124 -6.78 0.13 2.95
N VAL A 125 -7.75 0.94 3.31
CA VAL A 125 -7.53 2.34 3.70
C VAL A 125 -7.93 2.53 5.16
N LEU A 126 -7.00 3.02 5.96
CA LEU A 126 -7.23 3.37 7.37
C LEU A 126 -7.04 4.87 7.54
N ARG A 127 -7.93 5.51 8.33
CA ARG A 127 -7.79 6.91 8.74
C ARG A 127 -7.81 7.05 10.23
N LYS A 128 -6.79 7.71 10.78
CA LYS A 128 -6.76 8.10 12.20
C LYS A 128 -7.71 9.28 12.43
N LYS A 129 -8.74 9.07 13.26
CA LYS A 129 -9.63 10.13 13.76
C LYS A 129 -8.96 10.96 14.86
#